data_6a860a471813ff6beb3eabe49d6b4857
#
_entry.id   6a860a471813ff6beb3eabe49d6b4857
#
_cell.length_a   1.000
_cell.length_b   1.000
_cell.length_c   1.000
_cell.angle_alpha   90.00
_cell.angle_beta   90.00
_cell.angle_gamma   90.00
#
_symmetry.space_group_name_H-M   'P 1'
#
loop_
_entity.id
_entity.type
_entity.pdbx_description
1 polymer ?
#
loop_
_entity_poly.entity_id
_entity_poly.type
_entity_poly.pdbx_seq_one_letter_code
_entity_poly.pdbx_strand_id
1 'polypeptide(L)'
;MDKGEKMKSGIMKCPECGYSLPVYHNPVPTVDIIIRYQGGVVLIKRRNPPHGWAIPGGFVDYGESLETAAIREALEETSLNVTLKGQFHTYSDPGRDPRQHTISTVFIADGRGELRAGDDAAEAGIFTWENLPSPIAFDHGDI
;
A
#
# COMPACT_ATOMS: atom_id res chain seq x y z
N MET A 1 32.82 -3.15 18.68
CA MET A 1 31.48 -3.47 18.16
C MET A 1 31.30 -2.75 16.85
N ASP A 2 31.39 -3.51 15.80
CA ASP A 2 31.28 -3.00 14.43
C ASP A 2 29.81 -2.63 14.13
N LYS A 3 29.51 -1.34 14.03
CA LYS A 3 28.19 -0.81 13.65
C LYS A 3 28.14 -0.38 12.17
N GLY A 4 29.00 -0.99 11.33
CA GLY A 4 29.31 -0.46 10.01
C GLY A 4 28.84 -1.29 8.82
N GLU A 5 27.98 -2.31 8.95
CA GLU A 5 27.60 -3.09 7.78
C GLU A 5 26.13 -3.49 7.80
N LYS A 6 25.25 -2.61 7.34
CA LYS A 6 23.96 -3.04 6.78
C LYS A 6 23.17 -1.94 6.04
N MET A 7 23.82 -0.97 5.44
CA MET A 7 23.18 -0.29 4.32
C MET A 7 23.70 -0.94 3.05
N LYS A 8 22.90 -1.76 2.38
CA LYS A 8 23.22 -2.25 1.04
C LYS A 8 23.22 -1.05 0.12
N SER A 9 24.34 -0.33 0.09
CA SER A 9 24.60 0.69 -0.91
C SER A 9 24.91 -0.01 -2.22
N GLY A 10 24.03 0.14 -3.20
CA GLY A 10 24.35 -0.17 -4.58
C GLY A 10 25.28 0.92 -5.13
N ILE A 11 26.06 0.61 -6.16
CA ILE A 11 26.77 1.61 -6.95
C ILE A 11 26.05 1.71 -8.29
N MET A 12 25.56 2.91 -8.61
CA MET A 12 25.03 3.21 -9.93
C MET A 12 26.09 3.99 -10.72
N LYS A 13 26.30 3.60 -11.98
CA LYS A 13 27.18 4.35 -12.88
C LYS A 13 26.36 5.38 -13.66
N CYS A 14 26.83 6.60 -13.70
CA CYS A 14 26.25 7.63 -14.56
C CYS A 14 26.32 7.16 -16.03
N PRO A 15 25.21 7.14 -16.79
CA PRO A 15 25.22 6.67 -18.17
C PRO A 15 26.02 7.56 -19.12
N GLU A 16 26.25 8.83 -18.76
CA GLU A 16 26.99 9.76 -19.62
C GLU A 16 28.50 9.78 -19.35
N CYS A 17 28.93 9.77 -18.09
CA CYS A 17 30.35 9.92 -17.74
C CYS A 17 30.96 8.71 -17.01
N GLY A 18 30.18 7.68 -16.69
CA GLY A 18 30.64 6.48 -15.99
C GLY A 18 30.98 6.70 -14.51
N TYR A 19 30.79 7.90 -13.97
CA TYR A 19 31.06 8.17 -12.56
C TYR A 19 30.22 7.29 -11.65
N SER A 20 30.85 6.74 -10.59
CA SER A 20 30.18 5.86 -9.64
C SER A 20 29.50 6.66 -8.54
N LEU A 21 28.18 6.52 -8.46
CA LEU A 21 27.35 7.17 -7.45
C LEU A 21 26.89 6.15 -6.40
N PRO A 22 27.02 6.42 -5.11
CA PRO A 22 26.43 5.58 -4.08
C PRO A 22 24.88 5.68 -4.15
N VAL A 23 24.20 4.56 -4.15
CA VAL A 23 22.73 4.48 -4.11
C VAL A 23 22.33 3.85 -2.79
N TYR A 24 21.49 4.54 -2.03
CA TYR A 24 20.92 4.01 -0.80
C TYR A 24 19.59 3.33 -1.10
N HIS A 25 19.45 2.10 -0.61
CA HIS A 25 18.22 1.33 -0.69
C HIS A 25 17.54 1.31 0.68
N ASN A 26 16.51 2.10 0.83
CA ASN A 26 15.64 2.08 2.00
C ASN A 26 14.33 1.35 1.68
N PRO A 27 13.69 0.72 2.67
CA PRO A 27 12.31 0.28 2.49
C PRO A 27 11.41 1.45 2.08
N VAL A 28 10.47 1.18 1.19
CA VAL A 28 9.57 2.22 0.68
C VAL A 28 8.33 2.28 1.56
N PRO A 29 7.94 3.46 2.08
CA PRO A 29 6.73 3.60 2.87
C PRO A 29 5.50 3.46 1.99
N THR A 30 4.52 2.69 2.50
CA THR A 30 3.19 2.54 1.90
C THR A 30 2.12 2.67 2.98
N VAL A 31 0.89 2.86 2.57
CA VAL A 31 -0.30 2.82 3.42
C VAL A 31 -1.30 1.85 2.85
N ASP A 32 -2.05 1.18 3.71
CA ASP A 32 -3.22 0.39 3.37
C ASP A 32 -4.38 0.81 4.27
N ILE A 33 -5.60 0.78 3.76
CA ILE A 33 -6.76 1.32 4.46
C ILE A 33 -7.87 0.27 4.55
N ILE A 34 -8.16 -0.21 5.77
CA ILE A 34 -9.35 -1.01 6.05
C ILE A 34 -10.54 -0.07 6.09
N ILE A 35 -11.23 0.08 4.96
CA ILE A 35 -12.38 0.97 4.83
C ILE A 35 -13.65 0.20 5.22
N ARG A 36 -14.25 0.58 6.34
CA ARG A 36 -15.58 0.08 6.73
C ARG A 36 -16.64 0.86 5.95
N TYR A 37 -17.51 0.15 5.25
CA TYR A 37 -18.52 0.74 4.41
C TYR A 37 -19.71 -0.20 4.25
N GLN A 38 -20.92 0.29 4.51
CA GLN A 38 -22.20 -0.44 4.36
C GLN A 38 -22.20 -1.85 4.96
N GLY A 39 -21.65 -2.00 6.17
CA GLY A 39 -21.67 -3.27 6.91
C GLY A 39 -20.56 -4.26 6.53
N GLY A 40 -19.64 -3.90 5.66
CA GLY A 40 -18.48 -4.69 5.27
C GLY A 40 -17.22 -3.89 5.17
N VAL A 41 -16.21 -4.47 4.54
CA VAL A 41 -14.94 -3.82 4.19
C VAL A 41 -14.83 -3.71 2.67
N VAL A 42 -14.18 -2.64 2.22
CA VAL A 42 -13.95 -2.40 0.80
C VAL A 42 -12.66 -3.07 0.37
N LEU A 43 -12.73 -3.88 -0.69
CA LEU A 43 -11.56 -4.38 -1.40
C LEU A 43 -11.61 -3.93 -2.85
N ILE A 44 -10.45 -3.80 -3.46
CA ILE A 44 -10.28 -3.51 -4.88
C ILE A 44 -9.64 -4.70 -5.59
N LYS A 45 -9.99 -4.91 -6.85
CA LYS A 45 -9.35 -5.89 -7.72
C LYS A 45 -8.25 -5.19 -8.52
N ARG A 46 -7.03 -5.61 -8.34
CA ARG A 46 -5.85 -4.98 -8.94
C ARG A 46 -5.81 -5.20 -10.45
N ARG A 47 -5.52 -4.13 -11.21
CA ARG A 47 -5.20 -4.22 -12.66
C ARG A 47 -3.77 -4.69 -12.89
N ASN A 48 -2.84 -4.26 -12.05
CA ASN A 48 -1.42 -4.50 -12.18
C ASN A 48 -0.93 -5.63 -11.25
N PRO A 49 0.12 -6.39 -11.64
CA PRO A 49 0.73 -7.39 -10.76
C PRO A 49 1.23 -6.81 -9.41
N PRO A 50 1.14 -7.58 -8.33
CA PRO A 50 0.49 -8.87 -8.21
C PRO A 50 -1.03 -8.75 -8.37
N HIS A 51 -1.63 -9.65 -9.17
CA HIS A 51 -3.07 -9.67 -9.40
C HIS A 51 -3.82 -10.27 -8.21
N GLY A 52 -5.04 -9.84 -8.01
CA GLY A 52 -5.91 -10.31 -6.95
C GLY A 52 -6.69 -9.16 -6.32
N TRP A 53 -7.43 -9.49 -5.28
CA TRP A 53 -8.12 -8.50 -4.45
C TRP A 53 -7.18 -7.98 -3.37
N ALA A 54 -7.29 -6.71 -3.05
CA ALA A 54 -6.43 -6.06 -2.07
C ALA A 54 -7.20 -5.03 -1.26
N ILE A 55 -6.72 -4.75 -0.06
CA ILE A 55 -7.11 -3.58 0.69
C ILE A 55 -6.64 -2.35 -0.10
N PRO A 56 -7.45 -1.28 -0.25
CA PRO A 56 -7.03 -0.04 -0.90
C PRO A 56 -5.77 0.53 -0.23
N GLY A 57 -4.85 1.04 -1.03
CA GLY A 57 -3.61 1.61 -0.53
C GLY A 57 -2.55 1.78 -1.61
N GLY A 58 -1.46 2.45 -1.25
CA GLY A 58 -0.39 2.72 -2.18
C GLY A 58 0.83 3.37 -1.54
N PHE A 59 1.68 3.92 -2.38
CA PHE A 59 2.92 4.57 -1.96
C PHE A 59 2.66 5.93 -1.35
N VAL A 60 3.47 6.28 -0.35
CA VAL A 60 3.48 7.61 0.24
C VAL A 60 4.35 8.52 -0.63
N ASP A 61 3.80 9.63 -1.06
CA ASP A 61 4.53 10.62 -1.86
C ASP A 61 5.51 11.42 -1.00
N TYR A 62 6.59 11.90 -1.63
CA TYR A 62 7.55 12.73 -0.93
C TYR A 62 6.89 14.02 -0.43
N GLY A 63 7.05 14.29 0.87
CA GLY A 63 6.43 15.45 1.52
C GLY A 63 5.00 15.24 2.00
N GLU A 64 4.46 14.04 1.85
CA GLU A 64 3.12 13.65 2.30
C GLU A 64 3.18 12.93 3.65
N SER A 65 2.20 13.17 4.53
CA SER A 65 2.05 12.36 5.73
C SER A 65 1.34 11.03 5.43
N LEU A 66 1.52 10.03 6.30
CA LEU A 66 0.84 8.75 6.14
C LEU A 66 -0.69 8.90 6.14
N GLU A 67 -1.22 9.79 6.97
CA GLU A 67 -2.65 10.08 7.04
C GLU A 67 -3.17 10.72 5.74
N THR A 68 -2.41 11.65 5.18
CA THR A 68 -2.75 12.28 3.90
C THR A 68 -2.71 11.26 2.77
N ALA A 69 -1.67 10.43 2.71
CA ALA A 69 -1.54 9.35 1.74
C ALA A 69 -2.74 8.39 1.83
N ALA A 70 -3.11 7.98 3.05
CA ALA A 70 -4.24 7.07 3.25
C ALA A 70 -5.57 7.64 2.76
N ILE A 71 -5.83 8.93 2.99
CA ILE A 71 -7.05 9.59 2.51
C ILE A 71 -7.04 9.73 0.99
N ARG A 72 -5.90 10.10 0.39
CA ARG A 72 -5.72 10.22 -1.05
C ARG A 72 -5.91 8.88 -1.75
N GLU A 73 -5.21 7.85 -1.33
CA GLU A 73 -5.30 6.50 -1.92
C GLU A 73 -6.72 5.93 -1.83
N ALA A 74 -7.38 6.09 -0.68
CA ALA A 74 -8.76 5.67 -0.53
C ALA A 74 -9.68 6.36 -1.55
N LEU A 75 -9.52 7.66 -1.75
CA LEU A 75 -10.32 8.42 -2.72
C LEU A 75 -10.00 8.01 -4.16
N GLU A 76 -8.72 7.88 -4.51
CA GLU A 76 -8.26 7.53 -5.86
C GLU A 76 -8.73 6.14 -6.29
N GLU A 77 -8.63 5.15 -5.39
CA GLU A 77 -8.96 3.76 -5.73
C GLU A 77 -10.44 3.38 -5.56
N THR A 78 -11.16 4.10 -4.69
CA THR A 78 -12.55 3.71 -4.34
C THR A 78 -13.59 4.80 -4.56
N SER A 79 -13.19 6.03 -4.83
CA SER A 79 -14.04 7.24 -4.88
C SER A 79 -14.74 7.58 -3.54
N LEU A 80 -14.35 6.90 -2.45
CA LEU A 80 -14.90 7.18 -1.13
C LEU A 80 -14.11 8.27 -0.40
N ASN A 81 -14.83 9.18 0.24
CA ASN A 81 -14.25 10.04 1.26
C ASN A 81 -14.17 9.26 2.56
N VAL A 82 -13.00 9.19 3.16
CA VAL A 82 -12.78 8.42 4.38
C VAL A 82 -12.47 9.31 5.57
N THR A 83 -12.92 8.86 6.74
CA THR A 83 -12.54 9.42 8.03
C THR A 83 -11.68 8.39 8.76
N LEU A 84 -10.39 8.68 8.92
CA LEU A 84 -9.47 7.79 9.63
C LEU A 84 -9.88 7.68 11.11
N LYS A 85 -9.85 6.47 11.63
CA LYS A 85 -10.16 6.15 13.05
C LYS A 85 -8.91 5.88 13.86
N GLY A 86 -7.85 5.45 13.23
CA GLY A 86 -6.56 5.18 13.85
C GLY A 86 -5.70 4.25 13.02
N GLN A 87 -4.46 4.11 13.46
CA GLN A 87 -3.57 3.09 12.93
C GLN A 87 -3.96 1.73 13.51
N PHE A 88 -3.95 0.72 12.68
CA PHE A 88 -4.18 -0.65 13.08
C PHE A 88 -2.86 -1.34 13.42
N HIS A 89 -1.96 -1.43 12.46
CA HIS A 89 -0.65 -2.07 12.59
C HIS A 89 0.28 -1.64 11.47
N THR A 90 1.59 -1.92 11.62
CA THR A 90 2.58 -1.74 10.56
C THR A 90 3.14 -3.09 10.16
N TYR A 91 3.07 -3.41 8.87
CA TYR A 91 3.57 -4.63 8.27
C TYR A 91 4.86 -4.34 7.51
N SER A 92 5.94 -5.01 7.86
CA SER A 92 7.28 -4.66 7.37
C SER A 92 8.16 -5.85 6.99
N ASP A 93 7.59 -7.05 6.84
CA ASP A 93 8.36 -8.20 6.38
C ASP A 93 8.97 -7.91 5.01
N PRO A 94 10.28 -8.13 4.79
CA PRO A 94 10.92 -7.85 3.52
C PRO A 94 10.34 -8.61 2.32
N GLY A 95 9.69 -9.73 2.56
CA GLY A 95 9.08 -10.58 1.52
C GLY A 95 7.61 -10.29 1.24
N ARG A 96 6.97 -9.34 1.98
CA ARG A 96 5.55 -9.07 1.86
C ARG A 96 5.10 -8.56 0.49
N ASP A 97 5.97 -7.83 -0.20
CA ASP A 97 5.74 -7.32 -1.54
C ASP A 97 6.80 -7.89 -2.49
N PRO A 98 6.43 -8.67 -3.51
CA PRO A 98 7.39 -9.28 -4.42
C PRO A 98 8.16 -8.27 -5.28
N ARG A 99 7.71 -7.02 -5.36
CA ARG A 99 8.32 -5.98 -6.19
C ARG A 99 9.53 -5.33 -5.50
N GLN A 100 9.43 -5.09 -4.19
CA GLN A 100 10.46 -4.43 -3.37
C GLN A 100 10.11 -4.48 -1.88
N HIS A 101 11.09 -4.20 -1.02
CA HIS A 101 10.83 -4.09 0.41
C HIS A 101 9.98 -2.85 0.71
N THR A 102 8.75 -3.05 1.16
CA THR A 102 7.84 -2.00 1.60
C THR A 102 7.58 -2.08 3.10
N ILE A 103 7.29 -0.94 3.71
CA ILE A 103 6.78 -0.85 5.08
C ILE A 103 5.40 -0.21 4.99
N SER A 104 4.36 -0.97 5.25
CA SER A 104 2.98 -0.49 5.16
C SER A 104 2.39 -0.21 6.52
N THR A 105 1.90 1.02 6.70
CA THR A 105 1.08 1.38 7.85
C THR A 105 -0.38 1.24 7.48
N VAL A 106 -1.08 0.35 8.20
CA VAL A 106 -2.50 0.07 7.97
C VAL A 106 -3.35 0.98 8.84
N PHE A 107 -4.32 1.66 8.24
CA PHE A 107 -5.31 2.48 8.91
C PHE A 107 -6.70 1.82 8.89
N ILE A 108 -7.49 2.06 9.93
CA ILE A 108 -8.92 1.80 9.94
C ILE A 108 -9.64 3.11 9.63
N ALA A 109 -10.61 3.07 8.72
CA ALA A 109 -11.38 4.24 8.31
C ALA A 109 -12.86 3.91 8.09
N ASP A 110 -13.71 4.92 8.21
CA ASP A 110 -15.11 4.84 7.80
C ASP A 110 -15.28 5.57 6.46
N GLY A 111 -15.83 4.88 5.47
CA GLY A 111 -16.08 5.40 4.14
C GLY A 111 -17.45 6.06 4.00
N ARG A 112 -17.52 7.12 3.17
CA ARG A 112 -18.74 7.81 2.78
C ARG A 112 -18.72 8.16 1.30
N GLY A 113 -19.88 8.18 0.68
CA GLY A 113 -20.04 8.50 -0.74
C GLY A 113 -20.47 7.27 -1.53
N GLU A 114 -20.21 7.27 -2.82
CA GLU A 114 -20.55 6.18 -3.72
C GLU A 114 -19.29 5.40 -4.10
N LEU A 115 -19.26 4.10 -3.82
CA LEU A 115 -18.14 3.22 -4.16
C LEU A 115 -18.04 3.06 -5.67
N ARG A 116 -16.88 3.43 -6.23
CA ARG A 116 -16.53 3.22 -7.64
C ARG A 116 -15.06 2.84 -7.73
N ALA A 117 -14.74 1.88 -8.57
CA ALA A 117 -13.35 1.54 -8.86
C ALA A 117 -12.64 2.73 -9.54
N GLY A 118 -11.48 3.09 -9.04
CA GLY A 118 -10.62 4.11 -9.62
C GLY A 118 -9.68 3.55 -10.68
N ASP A 119 -8.72 4.37 -11.12
CA ASP A 119 -7.88 4.09 -12.30
C ASP A 119 -7.06 2.81 -12.20
N ASP A 120 -6.50 2.50 -11.04
CA ASP A 120 -5.66 1.31 -10.79
C ASP A 120 -6.46 0.08 -10.34
N ALA A 121 -7.76 0.22 -10.12
CA ALA A 121 -8.67 -0.85 -9.78
C ALA A 121 -9.53 -1.28 -10.97
N ALA A 122 -9.58 -2.59 -11.24
CA ALA A 122 -10.51 -3.14 -12.24
C ALA A 122 -11.94 -3.19 -11.70
N GLU A 123 -12.07 -3.47 -10.42
CA GLU A 123 -13.33 -3.59 -9.69
C GLU A 123 -13.14 -3.12 -8.26
N ALA A 124 -14.23 -2.68 -7.61
CA ALA A 124 -14.29 -2.43 -6.18
C ALA A 124 -15.53 -3.11 -5.64
N GLY A 125 -15.43 -3.70 -4.45
CA GLY A 125 -16.54 -4.43 -3.84
C GLY A 125 -16.56 -4.32 -2.31
N ILE A 126 -17.71 -4.65 -1.74
CA ILE A 126 -17.94 -4.70 -0.30
C ILE A 126 -18.02 -6.17 0.10
N PHE A 127 -17.19 -6.56 1.07
CA PHE A 127 -17.08 -7.94 1.50
C PHE A 127 -17.22 -8.04 3.01
N THR A 128 -17.81 -9.15 3.46
CA THR A 128 -17.82 -9.53 4.86
C THR A 128 -16.82 -10.66 5.08
N TRP A 129 -16.57 -11.01 6.33
CA TRP A 129 -15.64 -12.09 6.66
C TRP A 129 -16.04 -13.44 6.02
N GLU A 130 -17.34 -13.69 5.87
CA GLU A 130 -17.86 -14.94 5.33
C GLU A 130 -17.76 -15.04 3.81
N ASN A 131 -17.56 -13.93 3.11
CA ASN A 131 -17.57 -13.88 1.64
C ASN A 131 -16.37 -13.17 1.04
N LEU A 132 -15.23 -13.21 1.71
CA LEU A 132 -13.99 -12.63 1.18
C LEU A 132 -13.67 -13.23 -0.20
N PRO A 133 -13.24 -12.41 -1.16
CA PRO A 133 -12.91 -12.88 -2.50
C PRO A 133 -11.56 -13.59 -2.54
N SER A 134 -11.28 -14.28 -3.63
CA SER A 134 -10.00 -14.96 -3.86
C SER A 134 -9.55 -14.77 -5.31
N PRO A 135 -8.23 -14.69 -5.58
CA PRO A 135 -7.14 -14.62 -4.61
C PRO A 135 -7.01 -13.23 -3.97
N ILE A 136 -6.45 -13.17 -2.76
CA ILE A 136 -6.03 -11.93 -2.11
C ILE A 136 -4.55 -11.71 -2.39
N ALA A 137 -4.19 -10.51 -2.84
CA ALA A 137 -2.83 -10.13 -3.18
C ALA A 137 -2.01 -9.74 -1.94
N PHE A 138 -0.70 -9.83 -2.04
CA PHE A 138 0.25 -9.54 -0.97
C PHE A 138 0.00 -10.38 0.28
N ASP A 139 0.30 -9.79 1.44
CA ASP A 139 -0.04 -10.30 2.77
C ASP A 139 -1.40 -9.78 3.28
N HIS A 140 -2.23 -9.21 2.39
CA HIS A 140 -3.51 -8.61 2.77
C HIS A 140 -4.53 -9.64 3.31
N GLY A 141 -4.31 -10.92 3.08
CA GLY A 141 -5.07 -11.99 3.71
C GLY A 141 -4.75 -12.18 5.20
N ASP A 142 -3.62 -11.64 5.67
CA ASP A 142 -3.18 -11.70 7.07
C ASP A 142 -3.54 -10.42 7.85
N ILE A 143 -3.99 -9.37 7.15
CA ILE A 143 -4.42 -8.09 7.71
C ILE A 143 -5.91 -8.16 8.06
#